data_a02834a09f296ceaeafe4ce9e8167fc5
#
_entry.id   a02834a09f296ceaeafe4ce9e8167fc5
#
_cell.length_a   1.000
_cell.length_b   1.000
_cell.length_c   1.000
_cell.angle_alpha   90.00
_cell.angle_beta   90.00
_cell.angle_gamma   90.00
#
_symmetry.space_group_name_H-M   'P 1'
#
loop_
_entity.id
_entity.type
_entity.pdbx_description
1 polymer ?
#
loop_
_entity_poly.entity_id
_entity_poly.type
_entity_poly.pdbx_seq_one_letter_code
_entity_poly.pdbx_strand_id
1 'polypeptide(L)'
;MITVSDLSFNFGTQTLFKGVDLKFTPGNCYGIIGANGAGKSTFLKILCGELEPSHGSVIIPPTVRMSVLRQDHYAFDEYTVLDTVIMGNRRLYDIMKEKDALYEKPDFSEEDGMRAAVLEEEFADLDGWEAESDASKLIQGLGLEESLLYEQMASLSGSQKVKVLLAQALFGNPDIILLDEPTNDLDIAAVKWLEDFLSEYFGTVIVVSHDRHFLNNVCTRIVDIDYSEIKMYVGNYEFWYESSQLIQKLIKQQNKKNEEKAKELQAFIARFSANKSKSRQATSRKKLLDKLTIEELPASSRRYPFVGFDMDREVGKDILTVEGLTKEVDGVKLLNNVSFTVRKNDKIAFVGKSEQAITMLFKILMEEETPDSGSFKWGLSTSRSYFPADNSAFFNSDLNLIDWMRQYSKDQTETYIRGFLGRMLFSGDAVLKPVNVLSGGERVRCMLSRMMLFGSNVLILDQPTNHLDLESITAVNNGLSDFKGNVLFCSHDYEIVNTVANRIIEICDDGVIDHSGNYDDFVEFKESRGMEVTTL
;
A
#
# COMPACT_ATOMS: atom_id res chain seq x y z
N MET A 1 25.93 0.39 -6.96
CA MET A 1 25.83 -0.61 -5.87
C MET A 1 25.84 0.11 -4.53
N ILE A 2 24.90 -0.21 -3.63
CA ILE A 2 24.89 0.30 -2.24
C ILE A 2 25.40 -0.81 -1.33
N THR A 3 26.31 -0.48 -0.41
CA THR A 3 26.77 -1.41 0.63
C THR A 3 26.40 -0.86 1.99
N VAL A 4 25.67 -1.65 2.76
CA VAL A 4 25.27 -1.37 4.15
C VAL A 4 26.07 -2.28 5.06
N SER A 5 26.75 -1.73 6.08
CA SER A 5 27.61 -2.49 6.98
C SER A 5 27.32 -2.16 8.44
N ASP A 6 26.99 -3.20 9.23
CA ASP A 6 26.69 -3.15 10.68
C ASP A 6 25.74 -2.02 11.07
N LEU A 7 24.73 -1.80 10.21
CA LEU A 7 23.80 -0.68 10.35
C LEU A 7 22.85 -0.92 11.51
N SER A 8 22.74 0.07 12.40
CA SER A 8 21.78 0.06 13.51
C SER A 8 21.13 1.42 13.66
N PHE A 9 19.84 1.43 13.99
CA PHE A 9 19.12 2.66 14.23
C PHE A 9 18.15 2.55 15.41
N ASN A 10 18.21 3.54 16.30
CA ASN A 10 17.37 3.66 17.49
C ASN A 10 16.57 4.96 17.43
N PHE A 11 15.29 4.88 17.71
CA PHE A 11 14.43 6.04 17.90
C PHE A 11 14.13 6.20 19.40
N GLY A 12 14.89 7.07 20.07
CA GLY A 12 14.87 7.17 21.52
C GLY A 12 15.31 5.86 22.18
N THR A 13 14.40 5.22 22.92
CA THR A 13 14.65 3.93 23.59
C THR A 13 14.30 2.71 22.73
N GLN A 14 13.63 2.92 21.61
CA GLN A 14 13.19 1.85 20.71
C GLN A 14 14.22 1.57 19.63
N THR A 15 14.72 0.35 19.56
CA THR A 15 15.57 -0.12 18.46
C THR A 15 14.66 -0.54 17.29
N LEU A 16 14.83 0.12 16.14
CA LEU A 16 14.12 -0.26 14.90
C LEU A 16 14.82 -1.45 14.23
N PHE A 17 16.14 -1.38 14.06
CA PHE A 17 16.95 -2.49 13.54
C PHE A 17 18.39 -2.40 14.03
N LYS A 18 19.08 -3.55 14.04
CA LYS A 18 20.43 -3.67 14.62
C LYS A 18 21.30 -4.64 13.81
N GLY A 19 22.56 -4.24 13.57
CA GLY A 19 23.60 -5.11 12.98
C GLY A 19 23.26 -5.57 11.57
N VAL A 20 22.80 -4.67 10.69
CA VAL A 20 22.33 -4.98 9.35
C VAL A 20 23.46 -4.91 8.35
N ASP A 21 23.69 -6.01 7.63
CA ASP A 21 24.63 -6.11 6.52
C ASP A 21 23.89 -6.46 5.22
N LEU A 22 23.86 -5.53 4.26
CA LEU A 22 23.14 -5.70 3.00
C LEU A 22 23.94 -5.15 1.82
N LYS A 23 23.70 -5.72 0.63
CA LYS A 23 24.23 -5.23 -0.64
C LYS A 23 23.12 -5.13 -1.67
N PHE A 24 22.97 -3.94 -2.24
CA PHE A 24 22.04 -3.69 -3.35
C PHE A 24 22.83 -3.57 -4.65
N THR A 25 22.53 -4.42 -5.62
CA THR A 25 23.27 -4.53 -6.87
C THR A 25 22.41 -4.13 -8.07
N PRO A 26 23.00 -3.55 -9.13
CA PRO A 26 22.28 -3.19 -10.35
C PRO A 26 21.52 -4.39 -10.96
N GLY A 27 20.48 -4.11 -11.75
CA GLY A 27 19.64 -5.10 -12.39
C GLY A 27 18.73 -5.86 -11.44
N ASN A 28 18.46 -5.31 -10.24
CA ASN A 28 17.53 -5.88 -9.28
C ASN A 28 16.58 -4.82 -8.74
N CYS A 29 15.32 -5.23 -8.56
CA CYS A 29 14.34 -4.49 -7.80
C CYS A 29 14.17 -5.12 -6.42
N TYR A 30 14.29 -4.31 -5.38
CA TYR A 30 14.23 -4.70 -3.98
C TYR A 30 12.95 -4.13 -3.35
N GLY A 31 12.00 -5.01 -3.00
CA GLY A 31 10.80 -4.62 -2.26
C GLY A 31 11.07 -4.62 -0.76
N ILE A 32 10.98 -3.46 -0.12
CA ILE A 32 11.07 -3.35 1.35
C ILE A 32 9.69 -3.54 1.94
N ILE A 33 9.55 -4.53 2.80
CA ILE A 33 8.31 -4.87 3.48
C ILE A 33 8.50 -4.89 5.00
N GLY A 34 7.42 -4.74 5.73
CA GLY A 34 7.40 -4.75 7.19
C GLY A 34 6.16 -4.06 7.73
N ALA A 35 5.81 -4.32 8.98
CA ALA A 35 4.66 -3.71 9.64
C ALA A 35 4.76 -2.17 9.65
N ASN A 36 3.61 -1.50 9.83
CA ASN A 36 3.62 -0.06 10.06
C ASN A 36 4.42 0.28 11.32
N GLY A 37 5.33 1.25 11.18
CA GLY A 37 6.27 1.62 12.25
C GLY A 37 7.49 0.71 12.39
N ALA A 38 7.69 -0.30 11.53
CA ALA A 38 8.89 -1.16 11.56
C ALA A 38 10.18 -0.43 11.12
N GLY A 39 10.06 0.76 10.51
CA GLY A 39 11.20 1.57 10.10
C GLY A 39 11.50 1.57 8.60
N LYS A 40 10.54 1.20 7.74
CA LYS A 40 10.71 1.17 6.27
C LYS A 40 11.18 2.51 5.71
N SER A 41 10.41 3.58 5.89
CA SER A 41 10.77 4.94 5.43
C SER A 41 12.02 5.48 6.14
N THR A 42 12.24 5.09 7.41
CA THR A 42 13.48 5.44 8.13
C THR A 42 14.70 4.80 7.46
N PHE A 43 14.58 3.54 7.07
CA PHE A 43 15.64 2.84 6.36
C PHE A 43 15.94 3.48 5.00
N LEU A 44 14.89 3.85 4.23
CA LEU A 44 15.07 4.62 2.99
C LEU A 44 15.79 5.95 3.22
N LYS A 45 15.40 6.71 4.25
CA LYS A 45 16.05 7.99 4.60
C LYS A 45 17.53 7.83 4.99
N ILE A 46 17.89 6.70 5.60
CA ILE A 46 19.29 6.39 5.87
C ILE A 46 20.03 6.03 4.58
N LEU A 47 19.41 5.26 3.67
CA LEU A 47 20.02 4.91 2.40
C LEU A 47 20.28 6.13 1.52
N CYS A 48 19.39 7.14 1.51
CA CYS A 48 19.59 8.38 0.74
C CYS A 48 20.44 9.44 1.46
N GLY A 49 20.87 9.17 2.71
CA GLY A 49 21.71 10.09 3.48
C GLY A 49 20.96 11.26 4.13
N GLU A 50 19.61 11.25 4.13
CA GLU A 50 18.79 12.24 4.84
C GLU A 50 18.81 12.03 6.36
N LEU A 51 19.14 10.82 6.80
CA LEU A 51 19.19 10.47 8.22
C LEU A 51 20.49 9.70 8.53
N GLU A 52 21.21 10.13 9.55
CA GLU A 52 22.42 9.43 10.00
C GLU A 52 22.06 8.20 10.83
N PRO A 53 22.70 7.03 10.59
CA PRO A 53 22.49 5.85 11.41
C PRO A 53 23.07 6.02 12.82
N SER A 54 22.51 5.32 13.81
CA SER A 54 23.05 5.30 15.17
C SER A 54 24.40 4.55 15.26
N HIS A 55 24.60 3.56 14.38
CA HIS A 55 25.84 2.80 14.22
C HIS A 55 25.92 2.21 12.81
N GLY A 56 27.16 1.92 12.37
CA GLY A 56 27.42 1.38 11.03
C GLY A 56 27.53 2.44 9.95
N SER A 57 27.48 2.02 8.69
CA SER A 57 27.64 2.93 7.55
C SER A 57 26.93 2.44 6.29
N VAL A 58 26.55 3.40 5.44
CA VAL A 58 26.05 3.18 4.09
C VAL A 58 27.09 3.75 3.12
N ILE A 59 27.57 2.94 2.19
CA ILE A 59 28.58 3.33 1.21
C ILE A 59 27.96 3.31 -0.18
N ILE A 60 27.96 4.47 -0.83
CA ILE A 60 27.52 4.67 -2.22
C ILE A 60 28.70 5.32 -2.96
N PRO A 61 29.15 4.77 -4.09
CA PRO A 61 30.21 5.40 -4.87
C PRO A 61 29.80 6.81 -5.34
N PRO A 62 30.70 7.80 -5.31
CA PRO A 62 30.36 9.19 -5.64
C PRO A 62 29.96 9.41 -7.12
N THR A 63 30.28 8.45 -7.98
CA THR A 63 29.93 8.48 -9.42
C THR A 63 28.52 7.97 -9.69
N VAL A 64 27.82 7.44 -8.70
CA VAL A 64 26.50 6.83 -8.83
C VAL A 64 25.43 7.89 -8.58
N ARG A 65 24.57 8.10 -9.55
CA ARG A 65 23.43 9.01 -9.42
C ARG A 65 22.24 8.29 -8.79
N MET A 66 21.77 8.84 -7.67
CA MET A 66 20.60 8.34 -6.96
C MET A 66 19.44 9.33 -7.07
N SER A 67 18.27 8.80 -7.36
CA SER A 67 17.01 9.53 -7.37
C SER A 67 16.07 9.01 -6.29
N VAL A 68 15.30 9.91 -5.68
CA VAL A 68 14.39 9.60 -4.58
C VAL A 68 13.03 10.22 -4.86
N LEU A 69 11.96 9.42 -4.80
CA LEU A 69 10.60 9.93 -4.85
C LEU A 69 10.30 10.70 -3.56
N ARG A 70 10.09 12.01 -3.68
CA ARG A 70 9.80 12.90 -2.55
C ARG A 70 8.30 12.98 -2.29
N GLN A 71 7.94 13.05 -1.02
CA GLN A 71 6.54 13.14 -0.57
C GLN A 71 6.02 14.59 -0.43
N ASP A 72 6.88 15.60 -0.61
CA ASP A 72 6.47 17.01 -0.56
C ASP A 72 5.94 17.44 -1.92
N HIS A 73 4.63 17.44 -2.07
CA HIS A 73 3.92 17.75 -3.29
C HIS A 73 3.93 19.24 -3.66
N TYR A 74 4.34 20.12 -2.75
CA TYR A 74 4.28 21.58 -2.92
C TYR A 74 5.66 22.21 -3.14
N ALA A 75 6.73 21.43 -3.00
CA ALA A 75 8.10 21.94 -3.10
C ALA A 75 8.44 22.55 -4.47
N PHE A 76 7.66 22.24 -5.52
CA PHE A 76 7.92 22.65 -6.90
C PHE A 76 6.81 23.52 -7.49
N ASP A 77 5.92 24.09 -6.70
CA ASP A 77 4.76 24.87 -7.16
C ASP A 77 5.14 26.10 -8.03
N GLU A 78 6.35 26.61 -7.88
CA GLU A 78 6.88 27.76 -8.65
C GLU A 78 7.44 27.37 -10.02
N TYR A 79 7.55 26.09 -10.32
CA TYR A 79 8.16 25.57 -11.56
C TYR A 79 7.10 25.02 -12.52
N THR A 80 7.46 24.92 -13.80
CA THR A 80 6.65 24.20 -14.78
C THR A 80 6.78 22.68 -14.55
N VAL A 81 5.84 21.92 -15.08
CA VAL A 81 5.90 20.45 -15.07
C VAL A 81 7.19 19.96 -15.73
N LEU A 82 7.53 20.52 -16.92
CA LEU A 82 8.75 20.17 -17.65
C LEU A 82 10.01 20.44 -16.82
N ASP A 83 10.15 21.64 -16.28
CA ASP A 83 11.29 21.98 -15.40
C ASP A 83 11.38 21.02 -14.22
N THR A 84 10.24 20.70 -13.59
CA THR A 84 10.17 19.80 -12.43
C THR A 84 10.65 18.41 -12.80
N VAL A 85 10.23 17.85 -13.94
CA VAL A 85 10.68 16.52 -14.38
C VAL A 85 12.18 16.53 -14.68
N ILE A 86 12.68 17.51 -15.42
CA ILE A 86 14.11 17.60 -15.78
C ILE A 86 15.00 17.80 -14.55
N MET A 87 14.50 18.44 -13.47
CA MET A 87 15.20 18.53 -12.18
C MET A 87 15.51 17.17 -11.54
N GLY A 88 14.93 16.08 -12.01
CA GLY A 88 15.36 14.72 -11.67
C GLY A 88 16.82 14.45 -12.03
N ASN A 89 17.34 15.13 -13.05
CA ASN A 89 18.77 15.28 -13.31
C ASN A 89 19.21 16.72 -13.04
N ARG A 90 19.51 17.02 -11.78
CA ARG A 90 19.84 18.39 -11.36
C ARG A 90 20.97 19.01 -12.17
N ARG A 91 21.99 18.24 -12.53
CA ARG A 91 23.12 18.75 -13.31
C ARG A 91 22.68 19.20 -14.72
N LEU A 92 21.86 18.39 -15.37
CA LEU A 92 21.30 18.73 -16.68
C LEU A 92 20.46 20.02 -16.61
N TYR A 93 19.58 20.11 -15.61
CA TYR A 93 18.76 21.31 -15.40
C TYR A 93 19.60 22.57 -15.18
N ASP A 94 20.63 22.49 -14.33
CA ASP A 94 21.53 23.63 -14.06
C ASP A 94 22.28 24.06 -15.32
N ILE A 95 22.75 23.10 -16.16
CA ILE A 95 23.37 23.39 -17.47
C ILE A 95 22.40 24.10 -18.39
N MET A 96 21.14 23.63 -18.50
CA MET A 96 20.13 24.28 -19.33
C MET A 96 19.94 25.75 -18.93
N LYS A 97 19.74 26.00 -17.64
CA LYS A 97 19.54 27.37 -17.13
C LYS A 97 20.80 28.26 -17.31
N GLU A 98 22.00 27.69 -17.11
CA GLU A 98 23.25 28.42 -17.31
C GLU A 98 23.47 28.76 -18.79
N LYS A 99 23.17 27.85 -19.71
CA LYS A 99 23.22 28.07 -21.14
C LYS A 99 22.25 29.20 -21.57
N ASP A 100 20.98 29.10 -21.13
CA ASP A 100 19.98 30.11 -21.44
C ASP A 100 20.44 31.49 -20.95
N ALA A 101 20.90 31.58 -19.71
CA ALA A 101 21.41 32.82 -19.14
C ALA A 101 22.66 33.36 -19.85
N LEU A 102 23.53 32.49 -20.38
CA LEU A 102 24.70 32.90 -21.15
C LEU A 102 24.31 33.46 -22.53
N TYR A 103 23.38 32.80 -23.22
CA TYR A 103 22.95 33.24 -24.57
C TYR A 103 22.05 34.48 -24.55
N GLU A 104 21.40 34.79 -23.42
CA GLU A 104 20.62 36.01 -23.22
C GLU A 104 21.49 37.25 -22.92
N LYS A 105 22.78 37.09 -22.64
CA LYS A 105 23.68 38.22 -22.36
C LYS A 105 23.82 39.16 -23.56
N PRO A 106 23.59 40.48 -23.38
CA PRO A 106 23.78 41.47 -24.46
C PRO A 106 25.25 41.58 -24.91
N ASP A 107 26.19 41.41 -23.97
CA ASP A 107 27.64 41.49 -24.18
C ASP A 107 28.27 40.10 -24.04
N PHE A 108 28.10 39.26 -25.06
CA PHE A 108 28.65 37.92 -25.10
C PHE A 108 30.17 37.97 -25.31
N SER A 109 30.95 37.61 -24.30
CA SER A 109 32.42 37.65 -24.31
C SER A 109 33.04 36.35 -24.85
N GLU A 110 34.37 36.40 -25.15
CA GLU A 110 35.11 35.20 -25.54
C GLU A 110 35.15 34.15 -24.41
N GLU A 111 35.17 34.59 -23.14
CA GLU A 111 35.07 33.70 -21.97
C GLU A 111 33.67 33.02 -21.88
N ASP A 112 32.61 33.77 -22.22
CA ASP A 112 31.25 33.22 -22.31
C ASP A 112 31.17 32.16 -23.42
N GLY A 113 31.83 32.40 -24.54
CA GLY A 113 31.93 31.43 -25.64
C GLY A 113 32.63 30.13 -25.28
N MET A 114 33.77 30.23 -24.54
CA MET A 114 34.44 29.04 -24.01
C MET A 114 33.60 28.29 -22.98
N ARG A 115 32.92 29.01 -22.10
CA ARG A 115 32.01 28.41 -21.11
C ARG A 115 30.83 27.72 -21.79
N ALA A 116 30.21 28.36 -22.78
CA ALA A 116 29.12 27.79 -23.56
C ALA A 116 29.53 26.48 -24.27
N ALA A 117 30.74 26.42 -24.85
CA ALA A 117 31.24 25.21 -25.48
C ALA A 117 31.39 24.03 -24.52
N VAL A 118 31.88 24.28 -23.29
CA VAL A 118 31.97 23.25 -22.24
C VAL A 118 30.58 22.80 -21.82
N LEU A 119 29.63 23.72 -21.65
CA LEU A 119 28.26 23.39 -21.30
C LEU A 119 27.53 22.60 -22.38
N GLU A 120 27.82 22.90 -23.68
CA GLU A 120 27.27 22.12 -24.80
C GLU A 120 27.80 20.68 -24.83
N GLU A 121 29.08 20.47 -24.52
CA GLU A 121 29.66 19.15 -24.43
C GLU A 121 29.00 18.36 -23.25
N GLU A 122 28.95 18.95 -22.05
CA GLU A 122 28.27 18.32 -20.90
C GLU A 122 26.78 18.07 -21.16
N PHE A 123 26.10 18.99 -21.86
CA PHE A 123 24.69 18.87 -22.22
C PHE A 123 24.45 17.68 -23.16
N ALA A 124 25.34 17.51 -24.15
CA ALA A 124 25.28 16.39 -25.08
C ALA A 124 25.55 15.05 -24.35
N ASP A 125 26.56 15.03 -23.46
CA ASP A 125 26.89 13.83 -22.66
C ASP A 125 25.76 13.37 -21.70
N LEU A 126 24.87 14.30 -21.33
CA LEU A 126 23.71 14.05 -20.48
C LEU A 126 22.40 13.84 -21.26
N ASP A 127 22.48 13.59 -22.58
CA ASP A 127 21.34 13.44 -23.49
C ASP A 127 20.37 14.62 -23.46
N GLY A 128 20.88 15.83 -23.23
CA GLY A 128 20.08 17.04 -23.01
C GLY A 128 19.17 17.41 -24.20
N TRP A 129 19.52 17.03 -25.41
CA TRP A 129 18.70 17.25 -26.62
C TRP A 129 17.39 16.42 -26.60
N GLU A 130 17.37 15.32 -25.90
CA GLU A 130 16.20 14.44 -25.79
C GLU A 130 15.40 14.69 -24.50
N ALA A 131 15.87 15.58 -23.62
CA ALA A 131 15.30 15.80 -22.28
C ALA A 131 13.80 16.11 -22.28
N GLU A 132 13.33 16.96 -23.19
CA GLU A 132 11.91 17.32 -23.32
C GLU A 132 11.08 16.13 -23.82
N SER A 133 11.59 15.41 -24.83
CA SER A 133 10.94 14.21 -25.36
C SER A 133 10.84 13.10 -24.31
N ASP A 134 11.88 12.92 -23.50
CA ASP A 134 11.91 11.91 -22.45
C ASP A 134 10.99 12.30 -21.28
N ALA A 135 10.95 13.58 -20.91
CA ALA A 135 9.98 14.10 -19.95
C ALA A 135 8.54 13.87 -20.44
N SER A 136 8.26 14.15 -21.74
CA SER A 136 6.94 13.91 -22.34
C SER A 136 6.54 12.43 -22.29
N LYS A 137 7.46 11.51 -22.63
CA LYS A 137 7.21 10.05 -22.55
C LYS A 137 6.85 9.60 -21.13
N LEU A 138 7.57 10.09 -20.12
CA LEU A 138 7.30 9.76 -18.72
C LEU A 138 5.93 10.29 -18.26
N ILE A 139 5.60 11.52 -18.60
CA ILE A 139 4.32 12.16 -18.26
C ILE A 139 3.14 11.43 -18.93
N GLN A 140 3.24 11.14 -20.23
CA GLN A 140 2.22 10.39 -20.96
C GLN A 140 2.06 8.96 -20.44
N GLY A 141 3.17 8.28 -20.14
CA GLY A 141 3.16 6.94 -19.57
C GLY A 141 2.45 6.87 -18.21
N LEU A 142 2.54 7.94 -17.42
CA LEU A 142 1.82 8.07 -16.15
C LEU A 142 0.37 8.59 -16.32
N GLY A 143 -0.13 8.65 -17.56
CA GLY A 143 -1.51 9.01 -17.87
C GLY A 143 -1.81 10.51 -17.74
N LEU A 144 -0.82 11.38 -17.88
CA LEU A 144 -1.00 12.82 -17.95
C LEU A 144 -0.92 13.30 -19.41
N GLU A 145 -1.67 14.34 -19.74
CA GLU A 145 -1.66 14.94 -21.07
C GLU A 145 -0.34 15.72 -21.31
N GLU A 146 0.21 15.61 -22.50
CA GLU A 146 1.42 16.35 -22.91
C GLU A 146 1.26 17.86 -22.79
N SER A 147 0.05 18.38 -22.98
CA SER A 147 -0.30 19.80 -22.83
C SER A 147 0.06 20.36 -21.45
N LEU A 148 0.11 19.52 -20.42
CA LEU A 148 0.45 19.93 -19.06
C LEU A 148 1.94 20.24 -18.86
N LEU A 149 2.83 19.85 -19.78
CA LEU A 149 4.27 20.05 -19.63
C LEU A 149 4.66 21.51 -19.36
N TYR A 150 3.95 22.44 -19.97
CA TYR A 150 4.24 23.87 -19.84
C TYR A 150 3.40 24.58 -18.78
N GLU A 151 2.48 23.85 -18.13
CA GLU A 151 1.69 24.37 -17.02
C GLU A 151 2.53 24.44 -15.73
N GLN A 152 2.14 25.34 -14.84
CA GLN A 152 2.75 25.46 -13.51
C GLN A 152 2.30 24.32 -12.59
N MET A 153 3.21 23.78 -11.82
CA MET A 153 2.88 22.75 -10.81
C MET A 153 1.77 23.20 -9.86
N ALA A 154 1.69 24.49 -9.52
CA ALA A 154 0.64 25.04 -8.66
C ALA A 154 -0.79 24.84 -9.22
N SER A 155 -0.97 24.75 -10.55
CA SER A 155 -2.27 24.57 -11.21
C SER A 155 -2.77 23.11 -11.17
N LEU A 156 -1.89 22.15 -10.88
CA LEU A 156 -2.19 20.74 -10.91
C LEU A 156 -2.92 20.28 -9.64
N SER A 157 -3.77 19.25 -9.80
CA SER A 157 -4.36 18.52 -8.66
C SER A 157 -3.29 17.74 -7.88
N GLY A 158 -3.58 17.37 -6.62
CA GLY A 158 -2.66 16.59 -5.80
C GLY A 158 -2.20 15.29 -6.46
N SER A 159 -3.12 14.53 -7.05
CA SER A 159 -2.80 13.29 -7.77
C SER A 159 -1.91 13.53 -9.01
N GLN A 160 -2.17 14.59 -9.77
CA GLN A 160 -1.30 14.96 -10.91
C GLN A 160 0.11 15.34 -10.44
N LYS A 161 0.23 16.09 -9.32
CA LYS A 161 1.54 16.44 -8.74
C LYS A 161 2.34 15.19 -8.37
N VAL A 162 1.71 14.18 -7.77
CA VAL A 162 2.36 12.89 -7.44
C VAL A 162 2.93 12.23 -8.68
N LYS A 163 2.14 12.16 -9.77
CA LYS A 163 2.57 11.60 -11.06
C LYS A 163 3.78 12.35 -11.64
N VAL A 164 3.79 13.68 -11.56
CA VAL A 164 4.93 14.50 -12.02
C VAL A 164 6.18 14.25 -11.16
N LEU A 165 6.05 14.15 -9.84
CA LEU A 165 7.18 13.84 -8.95
C LEU A 165 7.72 12.43 -9.17
N LEU A 166 6.86 11.49 -9.53
CA LEU A 166 7.30 10.16 -9.95
C LEU A 166 8.07 10.22 -11.26
N ALA A 167 7.57 10.96 -12.28
CA ALA A 167 8.31 11.20 -13.52
C ALA A 167 9.68 11.84 -13.24
N GLN A 168 9.75 12.84 -12.34
CA GLN A 168 11.00 13.44 -11.88
C GLN A 168 11.97 12.38 -11.31
N ALA A 169 11.47 11.46 -10.47
CA ALA A 169 12.30 10.43 -9.85
C ALA A 169 12.84 9.42 -10.88
N LEU A 170 12.11 9.17 -11.96
CA LEU A 170 12.49 8.25 -13.04
C LEU A 170 13.37 8.91 -14.12
N PHE A 171 13.40 10.26 -14.20
CA PHE A 171 14.00 11.00 -15.30
C PHE A 171 15.51 10.81 -15.42
N GLY A 172 15.96 10.63 -16.66
CA GLY A 172 17.38 10.58 -17.04
C GLY A 172 18.10 9.32 -16.56
N ASN A 173 17.41 8.22 -16.34
CA ASN A 173 17.97 6.89 -15.99
C ASN A 173 18.99 6.92 -14.83
N PRO A 174 18.60 7.29 -13.59
CA PRO A 174 19.52 7.27 -12.46
C PRO A 174 20.02 5.85 -12.16
N ASP A 175 21.24 5.68 -11.65
CA ASP A 175 21.79 4.35 -11.29
C ASP A 175 21.01 3.67 -10.16
N ILE A 176 20.42 4.47 -9.28
CA ILE A 176 19.64 4.02 -8.13
C ILE A 176 18.35 4.82 -8.04
N ILE A 177 17.23 4.12 -7.90
CA ILE A 177 15.90 4.71 -7.66
C ILE A 177 15.39 4.25 -6.30
N LEU A 178 15.00 5.20 -5.45
CA LEU A 178 14.33 4.95 -4.18
C LEU A 178 12.88 5.44 -4.26
N LEU A 179 11.92 4.54 -4.10
CA LEU A 179 10.49 4.83 -4.19
C LEU A 179 9.80 4.46 -2.86
N ASP A 180 9.16 5.43 -2.23
CA ASP A 180 8.35 5.21 -1.02
C ASP A 180 6.87 5.33 -1.39
N GLU A 181 6.15 4.20 -1.42
CA GLU A 181 4.74 4.06 -1.78
C GLU A 181 4.40 4.68 -3.16
N PRO A 182 5.09 4.28 -4.25
CA PRO A 182 4.91 4.93 -5.56
C PRO A 182 3.57 4.64 -6.23
N THR A 183 2.84 3.62 -5.78
CA THR A 183 1.52 3.23 -6.31
C THR A 183 0.37 4.01 -5.70
N ASN A 184 0.60 4.73 -4.59
CA ASN A 184 -0.42 5.59 -4.00
C ASN A 184 -0.80 6.72 -4.98
N ASP A 185 -2.08 7.01 -5.07
CA ASP A 185 -2.66 8.05 -5.95
C ASP A 185 -2.43 7.82 -7.47
N LEU A 186 -1.98 6.62 -7.90
CA LEU A 186 -1.91 6.21 -9.28
C LEU A 186 -3.16 5.39 -9.67
N ASP A 187 -3.67 5.63 -10.86
CA ASP A 187 -4.61 4.70 -11.50
C ASP A 187 -3.87 3.45 -11.99
N ILE A 188 -4.61 2.39 -12.27
CA ILE A 188 -3.98 1.10 -12.64
C ILE A 188 -3.21 1.17 -13.95
N ALA A 189 -3.63 2.02 -14.91
CA ALA A 189 -2.87 2.19 -16.14
C ALA A 189 -1.48 2.75 -15.84
N ALA A 190 -1.39 3.75 -14.96
CA ALA A 190 -0.12 4.30 -14.51
C ALA A 190 0.70 3.29 -13.68
N VAL A 191 0.04 2.49 -12.82
CA VAL A 191 0.70 1.40 -12.09
C VAL A 191 1.26 0.36 -13.06
N LYS A 192 0.46 -0.07 -14.04
CA LYS A 192 0.89 -1.05 -15.06
C LYS A 192 2.07 -0.52 -15.88
N TRP A 193 1.99 0.72 -16.33
CA TRP A 193 3.09 1.37 -17.03
C TRP A 193 4.36 1.44 -16.16
N LEU A 194 4.21 1.75 -14.86
CA LEU A 194 5.34 1.79 -13.92
C LEU A 194 5.95 0.39 -13.72
N GLU A 195 5.11 -0.66 -13.63
CA GLU A 195 5.58 -2.05 -13.56
C GLU A 195 6.41 -2.41 -14.79
N ASP A 196 5.91 -2.12 -15.99
CA ASP A 196 6.60 -2.39 -17.24
C ASP A 196 7.92 -1.61 -17.32
N PHE A 197 7.92 -0.32 -16.97
CA PHE A 197 9.12 0.52 -16.91
C PHE A 197 10.18 -0.04 -15.95
N LEU A 198 9.79 -0.40 -14.72
CA LEU A 198 10.72 -0.90 -13.71
C LEU A 198 11.20 -2.31 -13.99
N SER A 199 10.44 -3.14 -14.70
CA SER A 199 10.84 -4.50 -15.10
C SER A 199 11.99 -4.49 -16.11
N GLU A 200 12.06 -3.47 -16.96
CA GLU A 200 13.10 -3.28 -17.97
C GLU A 200 14.29 -2.44 -17.46
N TYR A 201 14.22 -1.98 -16.21
CA TYR A 201 15.21 -1.07 -15.66
C TYR A 201 16.52 -1.76 -15.26
N PHE A 202 17.66 -1.28 -15.77
CA PHE A 202 18.98 -1.90 -15.52
C PHE A 202 19.68 -1.44 -14.23
N GLY A 203 19.24 -0.34 -13.63
CA GLY A 203 19.80 0.18 -12.39
C GLY A 203 19.40 -0.63 -11.15
N THR A 204 19.57 -0.03 -9.99
CA THR A 204 19.09 -0.58 -8.72
C THR A 204 17.80 0.12 -8.35
N VAL A 205 16.73 -0.62 -8.18
CA VAL A 205 15.45 -0.09 -7.67
C VAL A 205 15.22 -0.57 -6.25
N ILE A 206 14.89 0.34 -5.35
CA ILE A 206 14.48 0.01 -3.97
C ILE A 206 13.11 0.65 -3.75
N VAL A 207 12.11 -0.17 -3.51
CA VAL A 207 10.72 0.27 -3.37
C VAL A 207 10.12 -0.18 -2.05
N VAL A 208 9.44 0.73 -1.36
CA VAL A 208 8.49 0.40 -0.29
C VAL A 208 7.11 0.44 -0.91
N SER A 209 6.32 -0.60 -0.80
CA SER A 209 4.93 -0.62 -1.24
C SER A 209 4.08 -1.54 -0.37
N HIS A 210 2.81 -1.21 -0.25
CA HIS A 210 1.76 -2.05 0.32
C HIS A 210 0.91 -2.76 -0.74
N ASP A 211 1.22 -2.56 -2.03
CA ASP A 211 0.61 -3.25 -3.15
C ASP A 211 1.35 -4.56 -3.44
N ARG A 212 0.68 -5.70 -3.20
CA ARG A 212 1.25 -7.05 -3.42
C ARG A 212 1.43 -7.37 -4.88
N HIS A 213 0.47 -6.97 -5.71
CA HIS A 213 0.52 -7.23 -7.15
C HIS A 213 1.74 -6.54 -7.74
N PHE A 214 1.91 -5.27 -7.41
CA PHE A 214 3.09 -4.50 -7.81
C PHE A 214 4.39 -5.15 -7.32
N LEU A 215 4.48 -5.53 -6.03
CA LEU A 215 5.67 -6.19 -5.48
C LEU A 215 5.96 -7.55 -6.17
N ASN A 216 4.92 -8.29 -6.56
CA ASN A 216 5.08 -9.55 -7.27
C ASN A 216 5.62 -9.38 -8.70
N ASN A 217 5.15 -8.35 -9.39
CA ASN A 217 5.49 -8.11 -10.80
C ASN A 217 6.88 -7.49 -10.96
N VAL A 218 7.27 -6.60 -10.03
CA VAL A 218 8.47 -5.77 -10.18
C VAL A 218 9.66 -6.30 -9.37
N CYS A 219 9.43 -6.85 -8.16
CA CYS A 219 10.53 -7.18 -7.26
C CYS A 219 11.18 -8.52 -7.56
N THR A 220 12.52 -8.51 -7.66
CA THR A 220 13.35 -9.73 -7.76
C THR A 220 13.87 -10.18 -6.40
N ARG A 221 13.82 -9.30 -5.40
CA ARG A 221 14.28 -9.54 -4.03
C ARG A 221 13.38 -8.82 -3.03
N ILE A 222 13.14 -9.45 -1.89
CA ILE A 222 12.38 -8.88 -0.79
C ILE A 222 13.32 -8.62 0.38
N VAL A 223 13.24 -7.40 0.92
CA VAL A 223 13.95 -6.94 2.12
C VAL A 223 12.92 -6.82 3.24
N ASP A 224 12.95 -7.78 4.14
CA ASP A 224 11.97 -7.92 5.21
C ASP A 224 12.50 -7.27 6.49
N ILE A 225 11.76 -6.27 7.00
CA ILE A 225 12.04 -5.61 8.29
C ILE A 225 11.09 -6.17 9.33
N ASP A 226 11.59 -7.11 10.14
CA ASP A 226 10.84 -7.70 11.25
C ASP A 226 11.78 -8.09 12.39
N TYR A 227 11.29 -8.21 13.61
CA TYR A 227 12.06 -8.61 14.80
C TYR A 227 13.28 -7.71 15.11
N SER A 228 13.25 -6.43 14.73
CA SER A 228 14.40 -5.50 14.77
C SER A 228 15.61 -5.99 13.95
N GLU A 229 15.39 -6.85 12.98
CA GLU A 229 16.36 -7.32 12.01
C GLU A 229 15.89 -6.95 10.59
N ILE A 230 16.84 -6.87 9.67
CA ILE A 230 16.53 -6.73 8.24
C ILE A 230 17.13 -7.92 7.51
N LYS A 231 16.28 -8.68 6.83
CA LYS A 231 16.69 -9.87 6.08
C LYS A 231 16.31 -9.74 4.60
N MET A 232 17.20 -10.16 3.73
CA MET A 232 16.98 -10.18 2.29
C MET A 232 16.66 -11.60 1.81
N TYR A 233 15.61 -11.71 1.01
CA TYR A 233 15.18 -12.94 0.36
C TYR A 233 15.27 -12.77 -1.15
N VAL A 234 15.65 -13.85 -1.85
CA VAL A 234 15.67 -13.89 -3.31
C VAL A 234 14.31 -14.39 -3.79
N GLY A 235 13.68 -13.67 -4.69
CA GLY A 235 12.33 -13.93 -5.19
C GLY A 235 11.39 -12.74 -4.97
N ASN A 236 10.17 -12.86 -5.47
CA ASN A 236 9.11 -11.88 -5.33
C ASN A 236 8.36 -11.99 -3.98
N TYR A 237 7.33 -11.19 -3.80
CA TYR A 237 6.55 -11.17 -2.56
C TYR A 237 5.85 -12.50 -2.25
N GLU A 238 5.27 -13.16 -3.25
CA GLU A 238 4.56 -14.44 -3.08
C GLU A 238 5.53 -15.54 -2.61
N PHE A 239 6.67 -15.68 -3.26
CA PHE A 239 7.71 -16.62 -2.84
C PHE A 239 8.20 -16.36 -1.41
N TRP A 240 8.39 -15.08 -1.04
CA TRP A 240 8.74 -14.70 0.33
C TRP A 240 7.63 -15.10 1.30
N TYR A 241 6.36 -14.80 0.97
CA TYR A 241 5.21 -15.09 1.82
C TYR A 241 5.07 -16.58 2.09
N GLU A 242 5.07 -17.41 1.07
CA GLU A 242 5.01 -18.87 1.20
C GLU A 242 6.18 -19.43 2.02
N SER A 243 7.40 -18.98 1.72
CA SER A 243 8.61 -19.38 2.43
C SER A 243 8.55 -19.01 3.91
N SER A 244 8.10 -17.79 4.23
CA SER A 244 7.97 -17.30 5.60
C SER A 244 6.93 -18.08 6.40
N GLN A 245 5.78 -18.41 5.80
CA GLN A 245 4.75 -19.24 6.40
C GLN A 245 5.27 -20.67 6.69
N LEU A 246 5.99 -21.26 5.74
CA LEU A 246 6.58 -22.59 5.91
C LEU A 246 7.61 -22.61 7.05
N ILE A 247 8.51 -21.63 7.09
CA ILE A 247 9.52 -21.48 8.15
C ILE A 247 8.85 -21.35 9.52
N GLN A 248 7.85 -20.49 9.65
CA GLN A 248 7.11 -20.31 10.91
C GLN A 248 6.41 -21.61 11.36
N LYS A 249 5.83 -22.35 10.41
CA LYS A 249 5.19 -23.64 10.70
C LYS A 249 6.21 -24.68 11.18
N LEU A 250 7.38 -24.74 10.56
CA LEU A 250 8.46 -25.64 10.96
C LEU A 250 8.99 -25.30 12.36
N ILE A 251 9.23 -24.03 12.64
CA ILE A 251 9.70 -23.58 13.96
C ILE A 251 8.66 -23.89 15.04
N LYS A 252 7.36 -23.62 14.79
CA LYS A 252 6.28 -23.98 15.73
C LYS A 252 6.22 -25.48 16.00
N GLN A 253 6.38 -26.31 14.96
CA GLN A 253 6.41 -27.77 15.12
C GLN A 253 7.65 -28.24 15.90
N GLN A 254 8.81 -27.64 15.64
CA GLN A 254 10.05 -27.96 16.35
C GLN A 254 9.96 -27.55 17.83
N ASN A 255 9.46 -26.33 18.11
CA ASN A 255 9.25 -25.85 19.47
C ASN A 255 8.29 -26.76 20.25
N LYS A 256 7.17 -27.17 19.65
CA LYS A 256 6.23 -28.10 20.27
C LYS A 256 6.90 -29.44 20.64
N LYS A 257 7.70 -30.02 19.73
CA LYS A 257 8.48 -31.24 20.01
C LYS A 257 9.52 -31.02 21.11
N ASN A 258 10.19 -29.88 21.15
CA ASN A 258 11.17 -29.54 22.17
C ASN A 258 10.50 -29.33 23.54
N GLU A 259 9.31 -28.69 23.60
CA GLU A 259 8.51 -28.54 24.83
C GLU A 259 8.04 -29.88 25.39
N GLU A 260 7.52 -30.78 24.54
CA GLU A 260 7.11 -32.13 24.93
C GLU A 260 8.31 -32.88 25.50
N LYS A 261 9.45 -32.84 24.82
CA LYS A 261 10.69 -33.47 25.29
C LYS A 261 11.22 -32.83 26.57
N ALA A 262 11.11 -31.50 26.72
CA ALA A 262 11.48 -30.82 27.98
C ALA A 262 10.61 -31.26 29.13
N LYS A 263 9.28 -31.37 28.96
CA LYS A 263 8.34 -31.88 29.96
C LYS A 263 8.66 -33.32 30.39
N GLU A 264 8.96 -34.20 29.43
CA GLU A 264 9.37 -35.57 29.72
C GLU A 264 10.68 -35.62 30.53
N LEU A 265 11.69 -34.82 30.15
CA LEU A 265 12.96 -34.75 30.87
C LEU A 265 12.78 -34.18 32.28
N GLN A 266 11.97 -33.12 32.43
CA GLN A 266 11.65 -32.52 33.73
C GLN A 266 10.93 -33.53 34.66
N ALA A 267 9.91 -34.24 34.14
CA ALA A 267 9.19 -35.29 34.90
C ALA A 267 10.15 -36.41 35.31
N PHE A 268 11.05 -36.84 34.44
CA PHE A 268 12.06 -37.86 34.79
C PHE A 268 13.02 -37.33 35.86
N ILE A 269 13.55 -36.12 35.73
CA ILE A 269 14.46 -35.52 36.71
C ILE A 269 13.77 -35.39 38.07
N ALA A 270 12.52 -34.92 38.13
CA ALA A 270 11.75 -34.78 39.34
C ALA A 270 11.53 -36.13 40.05
N ARG A 271 11.25 -37.22 39.29
CA ARG A 271 11.00 -38.56 39.84
C ARG A 271 12.27 -39.23 40.38
N PHE A 272 13.44 -38.96 39.79
CA PHE A 272 14.66 -39.74 40.07
C PHE A 272 15.81 -38.91 40.66
N SER A 273 15.65 -37.60 40.90
CA SER A 273 16.68 -36.73 41.49
C SER A 273 17.11 -37.14 42.89
N ALA A 274 16.21 -37.67 43.70
CA ALA A 274 16.48 -38.14 45.06
C ALA A 274 17.03 -39.58 45.15
N ASN A 275 17.09 -40.34 44.05
CA ASN A 275 17.47 -41.74 44.05
C ASN A 275 18.96 -41.89 43.72
N LYS A 276 19.79 -42.29 44.72
CA LYS A 276 21.26 -42.45 44.61
C LYS A 276 21.69 -43.29 43.42
N SER A 277 21.01 -44.39 43.08
CA SER A 277 21.36 -45.29 41.99
C SER A 277 21.11 -44.70 40.59
N LYS A 278 20.18 -43.76 40.45
CA LYS A 278 19.78 -43.11 39.19
C LYS A 278 20.25 -41.64 39.06
N SER A 279 20.96 -41.12 40.07
CA SER A 279 21.44 -39.74 40.12
C SER A 279 22.29 -39.38 38.91
N ARG A 280 23.15 -40.28 38.43
CA ARG A 280 23.95 -40.06 37.20
C ARG A 280 23.08 -39.92 35.96
N GLN A 281 22.00 -40.69 35.86
CA GLN A 281 21.06 -40.59 34.73
C GLN A 281 20.24 -39.28 34.78
N ALA A 282 19.82 -38.85 36.01
CA ALA A 282 19.14 -37.58 36.19
C ALA A 282 20.06 -36.39 35.82
N THR A 283 21.35 -36.44 36.19
CA THR A 283 22.35 -35.42 35.82
C THR A 283 22.60 -35.38 34.33
N SER A 284 22.69 -36.52 33.65
CA SER A 284 22.83 -36.57 32.19
C SER A 284 21.61 -35.98 31.48
N ARG A 285 20.39 -36.26 31.97
CA ARG A 285 19.16 -35.72 31.41
C ARG A 285 18.97 -34.23 31.71
N LYS A 286 19.48 -33.74 32.85
CA LYS A 286 19.54 -32.29 33.12
C LYS A 286 20.43 -31.58 32.12
N LYS A 287 21.60 -32.13 31.80
CA LYS A 287 22.47 -31.58 30.73
C LYS A 287 21.81 -31.61 29.35
N LEU A 288 20.94 -32.59 29.09
CA LEU A 288 20.16 -32.64 27.84
C LEU A 288 19.05 -31.60 27.85
N LEU A 289 18.40 -31.35 28.98
CA LEU A 289 17.40 -30.30 29.14
C LEU A 289 18.04 -28.91 28.95
N ASP A 290 19.21 -28.68 29.56
CA ASP A 290 19.96 -27.43 29.42
C ASP A 290 20.46 -27.16 27.98
N LYS A 291 20.53 -28.21 27.15
CA LYS A 291 20.89 -28.11 25.72
C LYS A 291 19.68 -28.01 24.80
N LEU A 292 18.47 -28.23 25.31
CA LEU A 292 17.26 -28.05 24.52
C LEU A 292 17.01 -26.54 24.37
N THR A 293 17.39 -26.01 23.22
CA THR A 293 17.02 -24.66 22.80
C THR A 293 15.57 -24.69 22.36
N ILE A 294 14.70 -24.02 23.09
CA ILE A 294 13.41 -23.57 22.56
C ILE A 294 13.76 -22.24 21.89
N GLU A 295 13.72 -22.19 20.57
CA GLU A 295 13.83 -20.92 19.87
C GLU A 295 12.60 -20.10 20.27
N GLU A 296 12.79 -19.17 21.21
CA GLU A 296 11.80 -18.12 21.43
C GLU A 296 11.77 -17.32 20.11
N LEU A 297 10.75 -17.58 19.32
CA LEU A 297 10.43 -16.65 18.24
C LEU A 297 10.16 -15.31 18.91
N PRO A 298 10.96 -14.27 18.66
CA PRO A 298 10.60 -12.94 19.12
C PRO A 298 9.17 -12.68 18.62
N ALA A 299 8.40 -11.89 19.35
CA ALA A 299 7.06 -11.54 18.87
C ALA A 299 7.22 -10.74 17.57
N SER A 300 6.74 -11.29 16.45
CA SER A 300 6.73 -10.56 15.18
C SER A 300 6.05 -9.20 15.35
N SER A 301 6.59 -8.18 14.75
CA SER A 301 5.94 -6.87 14.67
C SER A 301 4.68 -6.94 13.81
N ARG A 302 4.58 -7.95 12.93
CA ARG A 302 3.40 -8.20 12.09
C ARG A 302 2.27 -8.76 12.92
N ARG A 303 1.21 -7.98 12.98
CA ARG A 303 -0.02 -8.37 13.65
C ARG A 303 -1.17 -8.21 12.67
N TYR A 304 -1.96 -9.26 12.53
CA TYR A 304 -3.15 -9.25 11.70
C TYR A 304 -4.34 -8.82 12.55
N PRO A 305 -5.06 -7.74 12.19
CA PRO A 305 -6.33 -7.45 12.85
C PRO A 305 -7.33 -8.55 12.53
N PHE A 306 -8.26 -8.76 13.42
CA PHE A 306 -9.37 -9.68 13.15
C PHE A 306 -10.45 -8.95 12.38
N VAL A 307 -10.64 -9.30 11.12
CA VAL A 307 -11.76 -8.83 10.29
C VAL A 307 -12.66 -10.02 9.99
N GLY A 308 -13.88 -9.99 10.51
CA GLY A 308 -14.88 -11.03 10.28
C GLY A 308 -16.28 -10.44 10.39
N PHE A 309 -17.07 -10.57 9.34
CA PHE A 309 -18.41 -10.03 9.26
C PHE A 309 -19.43 -11.13 9.51
N ASP A 310 -20.25 -10.94 10.53
CA ASP A 310 -21.39 -11.81 10.84
C ASP A 310 -22.69 -11.10 10.49
N MET A 311 -23.71 -11.87 10.09
CA MET A 311 -25.03 -11.34 9.77
C MET A 311 -26.02 -11.66 10.90
N ASP A 312 -26.76 -10.66 11.36
CA ASP A 312 -27.87 -10.87 12.31
C ASP A 312 -29.07 -11.58 11.66
N ARG A 313 -29.19 -11.44 10.34
CA ARG A 313 -30.32 -11.97 9.54
C ARG A 313 -29.82 -12.41 8.17
N GLU A 314 -30.32 -13.56 7.71
CA GLU A 314 -30.04 -14.03 6.35
C GLU A 314 -30.66 -13.12 5.28
N VAL A 315 -30.01 -13.07 4.14
CA VAL A 315 -30.41 -12.29 2.97
C VAL A 315 -31.59 -12.96 2.26
N GLY A 316 -32.58 -12.18 1.85
CA GLY A 316 -33.71 -12.64 1.03
C GLY A 316 -33.32 -12.92 -0.43
N LYS A 317 -34.32 -13.09 -1.30
CA LYS A 317 -34.09 -13.29 -2.75
C LYS A 317 -33.78 -11.98 -3.47
N ASP A 318 -34.56 -10.96 -3.16
CA ASP A 318 -34.46 -9.64 -3.79
C ASP A 318 -33.60 -8.77 -2.87
N ILE A 319 -32.43 -8.37 -3.34
CA ILE A 319 -31.45 -7.60 -2.58
C ILE A 319 -31.55 -6.13 -2.96
N LEU A 320 -31.30 -5.81 -4.23
CA LEU A 320 -31.33 -4.45 -4.76
C LEU A 320 -31.70 -4.50 -6.25
N THR A 321 -32.58 -3.59 -6.66
CA THR A 321 -32.84 -3.28 -8.08
C THR A 321 -32.59 -1.81 -8.31
N VAL A 322 -31.85 -1.47 -9.35
CA VAL A 322 -31.52 -0.12 -9.78
C VAL A 322 -31.97 0.04 -11.22
N GLU A 323 -32.74 1.10 -11.52
CA GLU A 323 -33.36 1.35 -12.83
C GLU A 323 -33.12 2.80 -13.28
N GLY A 324 -32.34 2.97 -14.34
CA GLY A 324 -32.13 4.24 -15.04
C GLY A 324 -31.57 5.37 -14.18
N LEU A 325 -30.75 5.08 -13.17
CA LEU A 325 -30.15 6.12 -12.30
C LEU A 325 -29.30 7.09 -13.10
N THR A 326 -29.61 8.38 -12.96
CA THR A 326 -28.85 9.48 -13.55
C THR A 326 -28.57 10.53 -12.48
N LYS A 327 -27.34 11.04 -12.44
CA LYS A 327 -26.93 12.11 -11.54
C LYS A 327 -25.91 13.02 -12.21
N GLU A 328 -26.17 14.32 -12.14
CA GLU A 328 -25.28 15.38 -12.61
C GLU A 328 -24.81 16.23 -11.43
N VAL A 329 -23.55 16.58 -11.42
CA VAL A 329 -22.93 17.47 -10.40
C VAL A 329 -22.08 18.49 -11.14
N ASP A 330 -22.30 19.76 -10.86
CA ASP A 330 -21.57 20.90 -11.45
C ASP A 330 -21.49 20.86 -13.00
N GLY A 331 -22.57 20.38 -13.66
CA GLY A 331 -22.64 20.28 -15.13
C GLY A 331 -21.99 19.03 -15.71
N VAL A 332 -21.42 18.15 -14.87
CA VAL A 332 -20.83 16.87 -15.28
C VAL A 332 -21.79 15.72 -14.92
N LYS A 333 -22.17 14.91 -15.89
CA LYS A 333 -22.93 13.69 -15.64
C LYS A 333 -22.03 12.62 -15.06
N LEU A 334 -22.14 12.37 -13.76
CA LEU A 334 -21.41 11.30 -13.08
C LEU A 334 -22.06 9.94 -13.31
N LEU A 335 -23.39 9.87 -13.30
CA LEU A 335 -24.16 8.66 -13.59
C LEU A 335 -25.13 8.95 -14.71
N ASN A 336 -25.19 8.06 -15.71
CA ASN A 336 -26.09 8.20 -16.84
C ASN A 336 -26.76 6.85 -17.14
N ASN A 337 -28.06 6.76 -16.87
CA ASN A 337 -28.91 5.59 -17.16
C ASN A 337 -28.38 4.26 -16.56
N VAL A 338 -27.83 4.31 -15.33
CA VAL A 338 -27.28 3.15 -14.64
C VAL A 338 -28.38 2.20 -14.18
N SER A 339 -28.33 0.94 -14.63
CA SER A 339 -29.32 -0.08 -14.31
C SER A 339 -28.66 -1.42 -14.03
N PHE A 340 -28.94 -2.02 -12.87
CA PHE A 340 -28.48 -3.36 -12.51
C PHE A 340 -29.32 -3.95 -11.38
N THR A 341 -29.17 -5.25 -11.14
CA THR A 341 -29.80 -5.96 -10.02
C THR A 341 -28.77 -6.71 -9.21
N VAL A 342 -28.90 -6.72 -7.90
CA VAL A 342 -28.04 -7.50 -6.99
C VAL A 342 -28.78 -8.75 -6.55
N ARG A 343 -28.15 -9.91 -6.71
CA ARG A 343 -28.67 -11.23 -6.35
C ARG A 343 -28.02 -11.73 -5.06
N LYS A 344 -28.60 -12.75 -4.47
CA LYS A 344 -28.04 -13.40 -3.27
C LYS A 344 -26.62 -13.91 -3.56
N ASN A 345 -25.69 -13.64 -2.65
CA ASN A 345 -24.26 -13.97 -2.71
C ASN A 345 -23.45 -13.21 -3.76
N ASP A 346 -24.03 -12.18 -4.42
CA ASP A 346 -23.23 -11.32 -5.28
C ASP A 346 -22.21 -10.55 -4.43
N LYS A 347 -20.97 -10.61 -4.86
CA LYS A 347 -19.87 -9.76 -4.41
C LYS A 347 -19.42 -8.97 -5.63
N ILE A 348 -19.91 -7.73 -5.71
CA ILE A 348 -19.79 -6.90 -6.90
C ILE A 348 -18.68 -5.88 -6.67
N ALA A 349 -17.65 -5.92 -7.51
CA ALA A 349 -16.72 -4.81 -7.61
C ALA A 349 -17.21 -3.82 -8.68
N PHE A 350 -17.29 -2.56 -8.30
CA PHE A 350 -17.60 -1.46 -9.21
C PHE A 350 -16.28 -0.86 -9.71
N VAL A 351 -16.20 -0.71 -11.03
CA VAL A 351 -15.06 -0.11 -11.72
C VAL A 351 -15.57 0.99 -12.64
N GLY A 352 -14.70 1.90 -13.07
CA GLY A 352 -15.10 2.98 -13.97
C GLY A 352 -14.05 4.07 -14.08
N LYS A 353 -14.13 4.90 -15.11
CA LYS A 353 -13.21 6.03 -15.34
C LYS A 353 -13.28 7.11 -14.25
N SER A 354 -14.35 7.16 -13.47
CA SER A 354 -14.57 8.17 -12.44
C SER A 354 -14.91 7.53 -11.09
N GLU A 355 -13.98 7.62 -10.15
CA GLU A 355 -14.24 7.24 -8.76
C GLU A 355 -15.40 8.02 -8.14
N GLN A 356 -15.52 9.31 -8.51
CA GLN A 356 -16.60 10.16 -8.05
C GLN A 356 -17.97 9.61 -8.45
N ALA A 357 -18.07 8.96 -9.63
CA ALA A 357 -19.28 8.32 -10.08
C ALA A 357 -19.68 7.13 -9.19
N ILE A 358 -18.69 6.31 -8.81
CA ILE A 358 -18.91 5.15 -7.93
C ILE A 358 -19.28 5.60 -6.51
N THR A 359 -18.53 6.56 -5.95
CA THR A 359 -18.86 7.17 -4.66
C THR A 359 -20.26 7.77 -4.66
N MET A 360 -20.65 8.46 -5.74
CA MET A 360 -21.99 9.04 -5.89
C MET A 360 -23.06 7.95 -5.93
N LEU A 361 -22.84 6.86 -6.68
CA LEU A 361 -23.73 5.70 -6.68
C LEU A 361 -23.92 5.15 -5.26
N PHE A 362 -22.86 4.94 -4.51
CA PHE A 362 -22.94 4.42 -3.14
C PHE A 362 -23.70 5.37 -2.20
N LYS A 363 -23.48 6.69 -2.29
CA LYS A 363 -24.22 7.70 -1.53
C LYS A 363 -25.72 7.69 -1.86
N ILE A 364 -26.08 7.55 -3.14
CA ILE A 364 -27.49 7.42 -3.56
C ILE A 364 -28.09 6.14 -2.98
N LEU A 365 -27.41 4.99 -3.08
CA LEU A 365 -27.87 3.72 -2.54
C LEU A 365 -28.01 3.74 -1.01
N MET A 366 -27.22 4.56 -0.32
CA MET A 366 -27.34 4.79 1.12
C MET A 366 -28.33 5.88 1.52
N GLU A 367 -29.02 6.48 0.53
CA GLU A 367 -29.98 7.57 0.74
C GLU A 367 -29.37 8.86 1.32
N GLU A 368 -28.03 9.01 1.18
CA GLU A 368 -27.31 10.23 1.55
C GLU A 368 -27.44 11.32 0.46
N GLU A 369 -27.67 10.88 -0.81
CA GLU A 369 -27.89 11.74 -1.97
C GLU A 369 -29.13 11.29 -2.75
N THR A 370 -29.74 12.21 -3.49
CA THR A 370 -30.89 11.92 -4.34
C THR A 370 -30.50 11.87 -5.81
N PRO A 371 -30.97 10.88 -6.60
CA PRO A 371 -30.73 10.87 -8.03
C PRO A 371 -31.61 11.97 -8.72
N ASP A 372 -31.15 12.43 -9.88
CA ASP A 372 -31.92 13.39 -10.71
C ASP A 372 -33.01 12.67 -11.49
N SER A 373 -32.76 11.43 -11.89
CA SER A 373 -33.78 10.55 -12.49
C SER A 373 -33.46 9.08 -12.22
N GLY A 374 -34.43 8.21 -12.48
CA GLY A 374 -34.38 6.80 -12.19
C GLY A 374 -34.83 6.46 -10.78
N SER A 375 -34.72 5.20 -10.41
CA SER A 375 -35.12 4.72 -9.08
C SER A 375 -34.29 3.52 -8.64
N PHE A 376 -34.29 3.28 -7.33
CA PHE A 376 -33.72 2.05 -6.76
C PHE A 376 -34.61 1.52 -5.65
N LYS A 377 -34.56 0.22 -5.45
CA LYS A 377 -35.37 -0.45 -4.42
C LYS A 377 -34.57 -1.53 -3.72
N TRP A 378 -34.44 -1.40 -2.40
CA TRP A 378 -33.88 -2.44 -1.54
C TRP A 378 -34.94 -3.50 -1.17
N GLY A 379 -34.48 -4.74 -1.04
CA GLY A 379 -35.31 -5.83 -0.53
C GLY A 379 -35.67 -5.62 0.94
N LEU A 380 -36.86 -6.13 1.36
CA LEU A 380 -37.39 -5.95 2.72
C LEU A 380 -36.53 -6.60 3.82
N SER A 381 -35.67 -7.55 3.48
CA SER A 381 -34.81 -8.25 4.42
C SER A 381 -33.39 -7.70 4.47
N THR A 382 -33.08 -6.66 3.68
CA THR A 382 -31.74 -6.10 3.61
C THR A 382 -31.45 -5.19 4.81
N SER A 383 -30.29 -5.38 5.41
CA SER A 383 -29.66 -4.45 6.35
C SER A 383 -28.31 -4.04 5.78
N ARG A 384 -28.03 -2.74 5.78
CA ARG A 384 -26.89 -2.15 5.07
C ARG A 384 -25.88 -1.57 6.05
N SER A 385 -24.59 -1.73 5.77
CA SER A 385 -23.57 -0.91 6.39
C SER A 385 -22.64 -0.34 5.33
N TYR A 386 -22.22 0.91 5.54
CA TYR A 386 -21.45 1.68 4.58
C TYR A 386 -20.11 2.12 5.16
N PHE A 387 -19.07 1.89 4.38
CA PHE A 387 -17.74 2.42 4.56
C PHE A 387 -17.49 3.48 3.48
N PRO A 388 -17.59 4.78 3.78
CA PRO A 388 -17.36 5.85 2.80
C PRO A 388 -15.85 6.05 2.55
N ALA A 389 -15.50 6.52 1.34
CA ALA A 389 -14.13 6.88 0.97
C ALA A 389 -13.57 7.97 1.90
N ASP A 390 -14.33 9.05 2.13
CA ASP A 390 -14.03 10.03 3.18
C ASP A 390 -14.80 9.68 4.46
N ASN A 391 -14.06 9.21 5.45
CA ASN A 391 -14.60 8.84 6.76
C ASN A 391 -14.31 9.88 7.86
N SER A 392 -13.75 11.03 7.51
CA SER A 392 -13.31 12.07 8.46
C SER A 392 -14.43 12.57 9.38
N ALA A 393 -15.66 12.67 8.86
CA ALA A 393 -16.81 13.14 9.61
C ALA A 393 -17.14 12.27 10.84
N PHE A 394 -16.80 10.98 10.83
CA PHE A 394 -17.03 10.06 11.95
C PHE A 394 -16.07 10.28 13.13
N PHE A 395 -14.97 10.99 12.90
CA PHE A 395 -13.88 11.17 13.87
C PHE A 395 -13.74 12.60 14.38
N ASN A 396 -14.71 13.47 14.12
CA ASN A 396 -14.73 14.88 14.58
C ASN A 396 -15.25 15.03 16.01
N SER A 397 -14.76 14.18 16.94
CA SER A 397 -15.14 14.27 18.35
C SER A 397 -13.94 14.00 19.25
N ASP A 398 -14.00 14.50 20.49
CA ASP A 398 -12.99 14.26 21.53
C ASP A 398 -13.26 12.95 22.32
N LEU A 399 -14.21 12.13 21.90
CA LEU A 399 -14.48 10.84 22.52
C LEU A 399 -13.25 9.95 22.43
N ASN A 400 -12.97 9.21 23.51
CA ASN A 400 -12.00 8.13 23.41
C ASN A 400 -12.55 6.98 22.58
N LEU A 401 -11.66 6.10 22.10
CA LEU A 401 -12.02 5.02 21.20
C LEU A 401 -13.03 4.02 21.80
N ILE A 402 -13.01 3.81 23.12
CA ILE A 402 -13.98 2.94 23.82
C ILE A 402 -15.38 3.54 23.75
N ASP A 403 -15.53 4.82 24.09
CA ASP A 403 -16.82 5.50 24.11
C ASP A 403 -17.37 5.71 22.70
N TRP A 404 -16.48 5.96 21.72
CA TRP A 404 -16.84 6.03 20.31
C TRP A 404 -17.39 4.68 19.80
N MET A 405 -16.69 3.57 20.10
CA MET A 405 -17.11 2.24 19.68
C MET A 405 -18.40 1.78 20.38
N ARG A 406 -18.60 2.18 21.64
CA ARG A 406 -19.79 1.84 22.43
C ARG A 406 -21.09 2.30 21.77
N GLN A 407 -21.06 3.41 21.01
CA GLN A 407 -22.24 3.91 20.31
C GLN A 407 -22.78 2.94 19.26
N TYR A 408 -21.95 2.05 18.73
CA TYR A 408 -22.29 1.11 17.66
C TYR A 408 -22.46 -0.34 18.16
N SER A 409 -22.13 -0.63 19.41
CA SER A 409 -22.16 -1.97 19.96
C SER A 409 -23.48 -2.27 20.67
N LYS A 410 -24.01 -3.48 20.44
CA LYS A 410 -25.16 -4.01 21.19
C LYS A 410 -24.78 -4.32 22.66
N ASP A 411 -23.59 -4.87 22.86
CA ASP A 411 -22.98 -5.06 24.19
C ASP A 411 -22.13 -3.83 24.52
N GLN A 412 -22.60 -3.01 25.44
CA GLN A 412 -21.97 -1.76 25.85
C GLN A 412 -20.97 -1.91 26.99
N THR A 413 -20.72 -3.15 27.45
CA THR A 413 -19.76 -3.40 28.53
C THR A 413 -18.34 -3.05 28.10
N GLU A 414 -17.59 -2.39 28.98
CA GLU A 414 -16.22 -1.97 28.68
C GLU A 414 -15.32 -3.18 28.38
N THR A 415 -15.52 -4.29 29.06
CA THR A 415 -14.77 -5.53 28.82
C THR A 415 -14.94 -6.06 27.42
N TYR A 416 -16.19 -6.07 26.90
CA TYR A 416 -16.47 -6.49 25.52
C TYR A 416 -15.81 -5.56 24.52
N ILE A 417 -15.99 -4.23 24.68
CA ILE A 417 -15.43 -3.22 23.79
C ILE A 417 -13.90 -3.28 23.75
N ARG A 418 -13.24 -3.37 24.93
CA ARG A 418 -11.77 -3.53 25.00
C ARG A 418 -11.30 -4.82 24.35
N GLY A 419 -12.00 -5.92 24.55
CA GLY A 419 -11.69 -7.19 23.89
C GLY A 419 -11.84 -7.13 22.38
N PHE A 420 -12.88 -6.45 21.90
CA PHE A 420 -13.11 -6.22 20.47
C PHE A 420 -12.02 -5.33 19.85
N LEU A 421 -11.71 -4.19 20.48
CA LEU A 421 -10.63 -3.29 20.06
C LEU A 421 -9.26 -3.98 20.09
N GLY A 422 -9.01 -4.84 21.07
CA GLY A 422 -7.78 -5.65 21.13
C GLY A 422 -7.59 -6.55 19.93
N ARG A 423 -8.67 -7.16 19.43
CA ARG A 423 -8.64 -7.96 18.19
C ARG A 423 -8.34 -7.10 16.94
N MET A 424 -8.68 -5.81 16.97
CA MET A 424 -8.38 -4.83 15.95
C MET A 424 -7.04 -4.10 16.17
N LEU A 425 -6.18 -4.68 17.03
CA LEU A 425 -4.82 -4.20 17.34
C LEU A 425 -4.77 -2.88 18.13
N PHE A 426 -5.85 -2.49 18.79
CA PHE A 426 -5.83 -1.41 19.76
C PHE A 426 -5.63 -1.99 21.17
N SER A 427 -4.49 -1.70 21.81
CA SER A 427 -4.15 -2.26 23.12
C SER A 427 -3.58 -1.20 24.07
N GLY A 428 -3.64 -1.45 25.36
CA GLY A 428 -3.13 -0.56 26.39
C GLY A 428 -3.78 0.83 26.35
N ASP A 429 -2.95 1.87 26.33
CA ASP A 429 -3.40 3.27 26.33
C ASP A 429 -3.94 3.73 24.97
N ALA A 430 -3.72 2.95 23.90
CA ALA A 430 -4.23 3.29 22.57
C ALA A 430 -5.77 3.38 22.52
N VAL A 431 -6.47 2.61 23.35
CA VAL A 431 -7.94 2.64 23.41
C VAL A 431 -8.50 3.89 24.11
N LEU A 432 -7.65 4.63 24.82
CA LEU A 432 -8.00 5.89 25.51
C LEU A 432 -7.71 7.12 24.65
N LYS A 433 -7.07 6.97 23.47
CA LYS A 433 -6.82 8.10 22.57
C LYS A 433 -8.14 8.69 22.09
N PRO A 434 -8.24 10.03 21.99
CA PRO A 434 -9.34 10.69 21.29
C PRO A 434 -9.37 10.25 19.82
N VAL A 435 -10.57 10.09 19.27
CA VAL A 435 -10.71 9.57 17.89
C VAL A 435 -10.24 10.57 16.81
N ASN A 436 -10.20 11.86 17.11
CA ASN A 436 -9.72 12.90 16.19
C ASN A 436 -8.20 12.87 15.95
N VAL A 437 -7.41 12.20 16.82
CA VAL A 437 -5.94 12.08 16.66
C VAL A 437 -5.51 10.75 16.04
N LEU A 438 -6.44 9.90 15.61
CA LEU A 438 -6.15 8.61 15.01
C LEU A 438 -5.48 8.78 13.64
N SER A 439 -4.50 7.94 13.34
CA SER A 439 -3.91 7.83 12.01
C SER A 439 -4.90 7.29 10.97
N GLY A 440 -4.61 7.46 9.68
CA GLY A 440 -5.47 6.95 8.59
C GLY A 440 -5.79 5.47 8.74
N GLY A 441 -4.78 4.60 8.92
CA GLY A 441 -5.00 3.16 9.13
C GLY A 441 -5.75 2.83 10.42
N GLU A 442 -5.56 3.59 11.52
CA GLU A 442 -6.35 3.43 12.75
C GLU A 442 -7.82 3.77 12.51
N ARG A 443 -8.13 4.86 11.76
CA ARG A 443 -9.50 5.24 11.38
C ARG A 443 -10.17 4.14 10.55
N VAL A 444 -9.48 3.61 9.54
CA VAL A 444 -9.99 2.51 8.71
C VAL A 444 -10.33 1.30 9.56
N ARG A 445 -9.43 0.86 10.46
CA ARG A 445 -9.71 -0.26 11.38
C ARG A 445 -10.90 0.02 12.30
N CYS A 446 -11.10 1.27 12.76
CA CYS A 446 -12.28 1.65 13.52
C CYS A 446 -13.56 1.56 12.69
N MET A 447 -13.55 2.02 11.44
CA MET A 447 -14.71 1.94 10.54
C MET A 447 -15.07 0.48 10.23
N LEU A 448 -14.09 -0.38 9.96
CA LEU A 448 -14.32 -1.83 9.79
C LEU A 448 -14.92 -2.44 11.05
N SER A 449 -14.42 -2.04 12.24
CA SER A 449 -14.95 -2.46 13.53
C SER A 449 -16.42 -2.08 13.69
N ARG A 450 -16.78 -0.86 13.33
CA ARG A 450 -18.16 -0.37 13.34
C ARG A 450 -19.05 -1.23 12.43
N MET A 451 -18.60 -1.54 11.21
CA MET A 451 -19.35 -2.38 10.27
C MET A 451 -19.56 -3.80 10.79
N MET A 452 -18.53 -4.40 11.42
CA MET A 452 -18.64 -5.72 12.03
C MET A 452 -19.67 -5.76 13.17
N LEU A 453 -19.78 -4.67 13.96
CA LEU A 453 -20.73 -4.58 15.08
C LEU A 453 -22.19 -4.42 14.63
N PHE A 454 -22.44 -3.92 13.42
CA PHE A 454 -23.80 -3.77 12.91
C PHE A 454 -24.49 -5.07 12.54
N GLY A 455 -23.75 -6.13 12.21
CA GLY A 455 -24.32 -7.41 11.76
C GLY A 455 -25.16 -7.29 10.50
N SER A 456 -24.80 -6.38 9.58
CA SER A 456 -25.51 -6.14 8.34
C SER A 456 -25.29 -7.27 7.34
N ASN A 457 -26.29 -7.54 6.48
CA ASN A 457 -26.21 -8.58 5.47
C ASN A 457 -25.83 -8.07 4.07
N VAL A 458 -25.70 -6.74 3.91
CA VAL A 458 -25.14 -6.08 2.73
C VAL A 458 -24.07 -5.10 3.19
N LEU A 459 -22.85 -5.29 2.71
CA LEU A 459 -21.72 -4.40 2.95
C LEU A 459 -21.48 -3.55 1.72
N ILE A 460 -21.39 -2.24 1.90
CA ILE A 460 -21.01 -1.28 0.86
C ILE A 460 -19.69 -0.65 1.29
N LEU A 461 -18.63 -0.81 0.48
CA LEU A 461 -17.30 -0.36 0.84
C LEU A 461 -16.70 0.48 -0.31
N ASP A 462 -16.38 1.71 0.01
CA ASP A 462 -15.75 2.65 -0.90
C ASP A 462 -14.28 2.85 -0.49
N GLN A 463 -13.35 2.28 -1.25
CA GLN A 463 -11.91 2.33 -1.02
C GLN A 463 -11.48 1.85 0.39
N PRO A 464 -11.88 0.63 0.85
CA PRO A 464 -11.65 0.19 2.24
C PRO A 464 -10.19 -0.16 2.56
N THR A 465 -9.32 -0.19 1.56
CA THR A 465 -7.90 -0.57 1.70
C THR A 465 -6.94 0.60 1.83
N ASN A 466 -7.40 1.82 1.53
CA ASN A 466 -6.57 3.01 1.62
C ASN A 466 -5.97 3.17 3.03
N HIS A 467 -4.68 3.48 3.11
CA HIS A 467 -3.92 3.65 4.36
C HIS A 467 -3.74 2.38 5.21
N LEU A 468 -4.13 1.20 4.74
CA LEU A 468 -3.88 -0.06 5.44
C LEU A 468 -2.50 -0.62 5.11
N ASP A 469 -1.91 -1.33 6.08
CA ASP A 469 -0.72 -2.15 5.84
C ASP A 469 -1.09 -3.51 5.22
N LEU A 470 -0.10 -4.20 4.67
CA LEU A 470 -0.27 -5.50 4.01
C LEU A 470 -1.00 -6.53 4.88
N GLU A 471 -0.74 -6.53 6.18
CA GLU A 471 -1.37 -7.42 7.16
C GLU A 471 -2.86 -7.10 7.32
N SER A 472 -3.20 -5.82 7.40
CA SER A 472 -4.60 -5.35 7.49
C SER A 472 -5.36 -5.59 6.19
N ILE A 473 -4.74 -5.33 5.03
CA ILE A 473 -5.32 -5.65 3.71
C ILE A 473 -5.62 -7.14 3.61
N THR A 474 -4.66 -8.01 4.03
CA THR A 474 -4.89 -9.46 4.07
C THR A 474 -6.09 -9.84 4.93
N ALA A 475 -6.21 -9.24 6.10
CA ALA A 475 -7.31 -9.53 7.00
C ALA A 475 -8.66 -9.07 6.42
N VAL A 476 -8.71 -7.91 5.76
CA VAL A 476 -9.91 -7.42 5.07
C VAL A 476 -10.29 -8.34 3.91
N ASN A 477 -9.32 -8.72 3.08
CA ASN A 477 -9.55 -9.62 1.96
C ASN A 477 -10.17 -10.95 2.42
N ASN A 478 -9.57 -11.59 3.43
CA ASN A 478 -10.08 -12.83 4.00
C ASN A 478 -11.48 -12.65 4.60
N GLY A 479 -11.69 -11.57 5.37
CA GLY A 479 -12.99 -11.26 5.98
C GLY A 479 -14.10 -11.04 4.97
N LEU A 480 -13.82 -10.36 3.85
CA LEU A 480 -14.77 -10.15 2.76
C LEU A 480 -15.00 -11.43 1.94
N SER A 481 -13.95 -12.22 1.71
CA SER A 481 -14.04 -13.52 1.00
C SER A 481 -14.87 -14.54 1.78
N ASP A 482 -14.74 -14.57 3.10
CA ASP A 482 -15.48 -15.49 3.98
C ASP A 482 -16.92 -15.03 4.26
N PHE A 483 -17.24 -13.76 4.04
CA PHE A 483 -18.57 -13.21 4.32
C PHE A 483 -19.64 -13.86 3.45
N LYS A 484 -20.74 -14.30 4.07
CA LYS A 484 -21.83 -15.02 3.43
C LYS A 484 -22.98 -14.12 2.92
N GLY A 485 -22.87 -12.81 3.17
CA GLY A 485 -23.81 -11.81 2.66
C GLY A 485 -23.38 -11.26 1.30
N ASN A 486 -24.00 -10.15 0.93
CA ASN A 486 -23.66 -9.42 -0.29
C ASN A 486 -22.64 -8.33 -0.02
N VAL A 487 -21.73 -8.12 -0.98
CA VAL A 487 -20.71 -7.07 -0.92
C VAL A 487 -20.80 -6.23 -2.19
N LEU A 488 -20.90 -4.93 -2.03
CA LEU A 488 -20.77 -3.93 -3.10
C LEU A 488 -19.54 -3.09 -2.76
N PHE A 489 -18.54 -3.07 -3.61
CA PHE A 489 -17.31 -2.38 -3.25
C PHE A 489 -16.59 -1.77 -4.45
N CYS A 490 -15.73 -0.82 -4.15
CA CYS A 490 -14.74 -0.24 -5.05
C CYS A 490 -13.40 -0.26 -4.35
N SER A 491 -12.36 -0.67 -5.03
CA SER A 491 -10.99 -0.68 -4.49
C SER A 491 -9.98 -0.61 -5.62
N HIS A 492 -8.84 0.07 -5.38
CA HIS A 492 -7.68 0.04 -6.27
C HIS A 492 -6.78 -1.17 -6.00
N ASP A 493 -7.03 -1.92 -4.94
CA ASP A 493 -6.29 -3.13 -4.63
C ASP A 493 -6.74 -4.27 -5.56
N TYR A 494 -5.92 -4.56 -6.56
CA TYR A 494 -6.17 -5.62 -7.55
C TYR A 494 -6.47 -6.96 -6.88
N GLU A 495 -5.71 -7.34 -5.86
CA GLU A 495 -5.86 -8.62 -5.17
C GLU A 495 -7.24 -8.76 -4.53
N ILE A 496 -7.73 -7.70 -3.86
CA ILE A 496 -9.07 -7.70 -3.28
C ILE A 496 -10.14 -7.79 -4.36
N VAL A 497 -10.01 -7.02 -5.43
CA VAL A 497 -10.99 -7.06 -6.52
C VAL A 497 -11.02 -8.43 -7.16
N ASN A 498 -9.84 -9.01 -7.44
CA ASN A 498 -9.75 -10.29 -8.12
C ASN A 498 -10.18 -11.50 -7.26
N THR A 499 -9.93 -11.46 -5.94
CA THR A 499 -10.22 -12.59 -5.04
C THR A 499 -11.58 -12.53 -4.38
N VAL A 500 -12.13 -11.33 -4.13
CA VAL A 500 -13.44 -11.14 -3.47
C VAL A 500 -14.57 -11.10 -4.47
N ALA A 501 -14.40 -10.38 -5.60
CA ALA A 501 -15.48 -10.22 -6.56
C ALA A 501 -15.81 -11.52 -7.30
N ASN A 502 -17.09 -11.77 -7.47
CA ASN A 502 -17.64 -12.78 -8.39
C ASN A 502 -18.44 -12.15 -9.54
N ARG A 503 -18.44 -10.81 -9.58
CA ARG A 503 -19.13 -10.03 -10.61
C ARG A 503 -18.52 -8.63 -10.66
N ILE A 504 -18.27 -8.13 -11.85
CA ILE A 504 -17.73 -6.79 -12.10
C ILE A 504 -18.81 -5.95 -12.79
N ILE A 505 -19.04 -4.74 -12.30
CA ILE A 505 -19.91 -3.76 -12.94
C ILE A 505 -19.09 -2.51 -13.23
N GLU A 506 -18.88 -2.24 -14.51
CA GLU A 506 -18.22 -1.02 -14.96
C GLU A 506 -19.25 0.07 -15.21
N ILE A 507 -19.04 1.25 -14.61
CA ILE A 507 -19.84 2.44 -14.87
C ILE A 507 -19.25 3.14 -16.10
N CYS A 508 -20.04 3.21 -17.18
CA CYS A 508 -19.68 3.83 -18.45
C CYS A 508 -20.31 5.21 -18.58
N ASP A 509 -19.91 5.97 -19.61
CA ASP A 509 -20.50 7.26 -19.97
C ASP A 509 -22.01 7.14 -20.26
N ASP A 510 -22.49 5.98 -20.71
CA ASP A 510 -23.91 5.64 -20.88
C ASP A 510 -24.15 4.20 -20.41
N GLY A 511 -24.82 4.06 -19.27
CA GLY A 511 -25.16 2.78 -18.66
C GLY A 511 -24.02 2.07 -17.95
N VAL A 512 -24.04 0.74 -17.98
CA VAL A 512 -23.07 -0.12 -17.32
C VAL A 512 -22.69 -1.32 -18.19
N ILE A 513 -21.47 -1.82 -18.02
CA ILE A 513 -21.06 -3.14 -18.49
C ILE A 513 -21.06 -4.07 -17.29
N ASP A 514 -21.82 -5.15 -17.37
CA ASP A 514 -22.04 -6.12 -16.28
C ASP A 514 -21.49 -7.48 -16.68
N HIS A 515 -20.47 -7.95 -15.98
CA HIS A 515 -19.79 -9.21 -16.26
C HIS A 515 -19.75 -10.11 -15.03
N SER A 516 -20.10 -11.39 -15.20
CA SER A 516 -19.97 -12.40 -14.14
C SER A 516 -18.59 -13.04 -14.20
N GLY A 517 -17.85 -13.01 -13.11
CA GLY A 517 -16.49 -13.49 -13.00
C GLY A 517 -15.65 -12.55 -12.12
N ASN A 518 -14.37 -12.84 -12.00
CA ASN A 518 -13.41 -11.99 -11.32
C ASN A 518 -12.88 -10.88 -12.26
N TYR A 519 -11.90 -10.13 -11.81
CA TYR A 519 -11.37 -9.02 -12.60
C TYR A 519 -10.55 -9.50 -13.81
N ASP A 520 -9.82 -10.61 -13.70
CA ASP A 520 -9.08 -11.18 -14.82
C ASP A 520 -10.03 -11.64 -15.95
N ASP A 521 -11.12 -12.32 -15.57
CA ASP A 521 -12.17 -12.74 -16.52
C ASP A 521 -12.78 -11.51 -17.24
N PHE A 522 -12.94 -10.42 -16.51
CA PHE A 522 -13.46 -9.16 -17.06
C PHE A 522 -12.49 -8.50 -18.05
N VAL A 523 -11.20 -8.49 -17.73
CA VAL A 523 -10.14 -7.95 -18.61
C VAL A 523 -10.10 -8.76 -19.91
N GLU A 524 -10.04 -10.10 -19.84
CA GLU A 524 -10.08 -10.99 -21.01
C GLU A 524 -11.35 -10.77 -21.85
N PHE A 525 -12.48 -10.58 -21.21
CA PHE A 525 -13.75 -10.29 -21.89
C PHE A 525 -13.67 -8.99 -22.71
N LYS A 526 -13.09 -7.90 -22.14
CA LYS A 526 -12.95 -6.62 -22.84
C LYS A 526 -11.92 -6.71 -23.98
N GLU A 527 -10.77 -7.31 -23.76
CA GLU A 527 -9.73 -7.53 -24.77
C GLU A 527 -10.24 -8.34 -25.96
N SER A 528 -10.98 -9.42 -25.71
CA SER A 528 -11.57 -10.26 -26.76
C SER A 528 -12.55 -9.51 -27.67
N ARG A 529 -13.11 -8.39 -27.20
CA ARG A 529 -14.06 -7.52 -27.91
C ARG A 529 -13.43 -6.24 -28.46
N GLY A 530 -12.13 -6.05 -28.27
CA GLY A 530 -11.44 -4.82 -28.67
C GLY A 530 -11.95 -3.58 -27.92
N MET A 531 -12.47 -3.76 -26.69
CA MET A 531 -12.91 -2.67 -25.83
C MET A 531 -11.72 -2.18 -25.01
N GLU A 532 -11.67 -0.88 -24.75
CA GLU A 532 -10.70 -0.32 -23.83
C GLU A 532 -10.88 -0.91 -22.43
N VAL A 533 -9.82 -1.47 -21.86
CA VAL A 533 -9.87 -1.99 -20.49
C VAL A 533 -9.88 -0.78 -19.55
N THR A 534 -10.99 -0.62 -18.85
CA THR A 534 -11.10 0.39 -17.80
C THR A 534 -10.41 -0.12 -16.56
N THR A 535 -9.48 0.64 -16.07
CA THR A 535 -8.67 0.34 -14.91
C THR A 535 -9.48 0.53 -13.61
N LEU A 536 -9.09 -0.21 -12.56
CA LEU A 536 -9.73 -0.19 -11.23
C LEU A 536 -9.62 1.17 -10.55
#